data_933264719e24c41697ceb74a0cc42ebc
#
_entry.id   933264719e24c41697ceb74a0cc42ebc
#
_cell.length_a   1.000
_cell.length_b   1.000
_cell.length_c   1.000
_cell.angle_alpha   90.00
_cell.angle_beta   90.00
_cell.angle_gamma   90.00
#
_symmetry.space_group_name_H-M   'P 1'
#
loop_
_entity.id
_entity.type
_entity.pdbx_description
1 polymer ?
#
loop_
_entity_poly.entity_id
_entity_poly.type
_entity_poly.pdbx_seq_one_letter_code
_entity_poly.pdbx_strand_id
1 'polypeptide(L)'
;MTKQVSNLGLVGKKAGMTRVFTEAGESIPVTVLQCLPNRITQIKTVETDGYRAVQVTFGEVKASRVTKALAGHFKKAGVAAGKELVEFRLSEGEGAEFAPGVELKVDMFNDIKAVDVMGTSMGKGFAGWQKRHNFGGGRASHGNSLSHRMPGSIGQRQSPGKVW
;
A
#
# COMPACT_ATOMS: atom_id res chain seq x y z
N MET A 1 12.45 -18.78 -18.93
CA MET A 1 12.35 -18.91 -17.47
C MET A 1 11.64 -17.67 -16.95
N THR A 2 10.36 -17.77 -16.65
CA THR A 2 9.57 -16.70 -16.01
C THR A 2 10.13 -16.52 -14.60
N LYS A 3 10.72 -15.33 -14.32
CA LYS A 3 11.12 -15.01 -12.94
C LYS A 3 9.87 -15.07 -12.08
N GLN A 4 9.84 -15.98 -11.11
CA GLN A 4 8.81 -15.98 -10.08
C GLN A 4 8.89 -14.65 -9.36
N VAL A 5 7.81 -13.88 -9.44
CA VAL A 5 7.68 -12.61 -8.71
C VAL A 5 7.35 -13.00 -7.28
N SER A 6 8.26 -12.73 -6.35
CA SER A 6 7.99 -12.91 -4.92
C SER A 6 6.92 -11.91 -4.48
N ASN A 7 5.91 -12.39 -3.77
CA ASN A 7 4.87 -11.57 -3.16
C ASN A 7 5.27 -11.04 -1.76
N LEU A 8 6.45 -11.40 -1.29
CA LEU A 8 6.98 -10.91 -0.04
C LEU A 8 7.35 -9.44 -0.15
N GLY A 9 6.98 -8.65 0.84
CA GLY A 9 7.22 -7.22 0.87
C GLY A 9 7.58 -6.70 2.26
N LEU A 10 7.80 -5.40 2.34
CA LEU A 10 8.03 -4.66 3.58
C LEU A 10 7.02 -3.55 3.74
N VAL A 11 6.68 -3.27 4.99
CA VAL A 11 5.90 -2.11 5.35
C VAL A 11 6.84 -0.96 5.70
N GLY A 12 6.63 0.17 5.03
CA GLY A 12 7.42 1.38 5.23
C GLY A 12 6.56 2.62 5.36
N LYS A 13 7.19 3.71 5.72
CA LYS A 13 6.59 5.04 5.82
C LYS A 13 7.19 5.96 4.77
N LYS A 14 6.36 6.66 4.01
CA LYS A 14 6.83 7.73 3.12
C LYS A 14 7.42 8.86 3.96
N ALA A 15 8.71 9.10 3.82
CA ALA A 15 9.41 10.21 4.49
C ALA A 15 9.29 11.51 3.70
N GLY A 16 9.29 11.44 2.36
CA GLY A 16 9.20 12.60 1.51
C GLY A 16 9.61 12.31 0.07
N MET A 17 9.89 13.36 -0.67
CA MET A 17 10.43 13.29 -2.03
C MET A 17 11.65 14.19 -2.14
N THR A 18 12.61 13.78 -2.94
CA THR A 18 13.82 14.54 -3.24
C THR A 18 14.31 14.26 -4.68
N ARG A 19 15.46 14.75 -5.02
CA ARG A 19 16.16 14.46 -6.29
C ARG A 19 17.50 13.84 -6.00
N VAL A 20 17.88 12.88 -6.80
CA VAL A 20 19.21 12.27 -6.82
C VAL A 20 19.85 12.60 -8.15
N PHE A 21 21.10 13.02 -8.11
CA PHE A 21 21.88 13.29 -9.33
C PHE A 21 22.77 12.10 -9.62
N THR A 22 22.75 11.64 -10.87
CA THR A 22 23.65 10.60 -11.34
C THR A 22 25.03 11.20 -11.65
N GLU A 23 26.05 10.35 -11.80
CA GLU A 23 27.38 10.78 -12.24
C GLU A 23 27.38 11.45 -13.62
N ALA A 24 26.41 11.09 -14.47
CA ALA A 24 26.18 11.72 -15.78
C ALA A 24 25.48 13.09 -15.70
N GLY A 25 25.12 13.57 -14.49
CA GLY A 25 24.45 14.87 -14.28
C GLY A 25 22.92 14.83 -14.46
N GLU A 26 22.32 13.67 -14.62
CA GLU A 26 20.86 13.56 -14.73
C GLU A 26 20.19 13.74 -13.37
N SER A 27 19.12 14.51 -13.33
CA SER A 27 18.31 14.75 -12.13
C SER A 27 17.13 13.80 -12.07
N ILE A 28 17.17 12.81 -11.18
CA ILE A 28 16.14 11.80 -11.01
C ILE A 28 15.27 12.14 -9.79
N PRO A 29 13.95 12.37 -9.96
CA PRO A 29 13.04 12.55 -8.83
C PRO A 29 12.83 11.21 -8.14
N VAL A 30 12.98 11.19 -6.82
CA VAL A 30 12.83 9.98 -6.01
C VAL A 30 11.88 10.21 -4.83
N THR A 31 11.15 9.16 -4.46
CA THR A 31 10.39 9.10 -3.22
C THR A 31 11.19 8.32 -2.19
N VAL A 32 11.36 8.91 -1.01
CA VAL A 32 12.07 8.26 0.10
C VAL A 32 11.08 7.50 0.97
N LEU A 33 11.28 6.20 1.07
CA LEU A 33 10.53 5.31 1.94
C LEU A 33 11.43 4.86 3.08
N GLN A 34 11.02 5.11 4.31
CA GLN A 34 11.67 4.62 5.51
C GLN A 34 11.08 3.26 5.88
N CYS A 35 11.84 2.19 5.69
CA CYS A 35 11.47 0.84 6.09
C CYS A 35 12.25 0.48 7.36
N LEU A 36 11.59 0.59 8.52
CA LEU A 36 12.13 0.06 9.78
C LEU A 36 12.06 -1.48 9.72
N PRO A 37 12.88 -2.21 10.48
CA PRO A 37 12.79 -3.66 10.54
C PRO A 37 11.36 -4.13 10.80
N ASN A 38 10.86 -5.00 9.93
CA ASN A 38 9.53 -5.60 10.05
C ASN A 38 9.66 -6.92 10.80
N ARG A 39 8.96 -7.06 11.91
CA ARG A 39 9.02 -8.26 12.76
C ARG A 39 7.91 -9.22 12.40
N ILE A 40 8.23 -10.47 12.18
CA ILE A 40 7.26 -11.53 11.87
C ILE A 40 6.50 -11.88 13.16
N THR A 41 5.18 -11.75 13.12
CA THR A 41 4.29 -12.07 14.25
C THR A 41 3.65 -13.44 14.10
N GLN A 42 3.32 -13.86 12.89
CA GLN A 42 2.68 -15.14 12.63
C GLN A 42 2.98 -15.61 11.21
N ILE A 43 3.11 -16.91 11.07
CA ILE A 43 3.13 -17.59 9.76
C ILE A 43 1.80 -18.32 9.62
N LYS A 44 1.10 -18.04 8.54
CA LYS A 44 -0.16 -18.70 8.20
C LYS A 44 0.09 -19.84 7.24
N THR A 45 -0.56 -20.97 7.50
CA THR A 45 -0.45 -22.21 6.69
C THR A 45 -1.81 -22.58 6.13
N VAL A 46 -1.80 -23.34 5.04
CA VAL A 46 -3.05 -23.80 4.40
C VAL A 46 -3.87 -24.68 5.35
N GLU A 47 -3.22 -25.44 6.21
CA GLU A 47 -3.88 -26.36 7.14
C GLU A 47 -4.68 -25.63 8.22
N THR A 48 -4.15 -24.53 8.75
CA THR A 48 -4.75 -23.78 9.86
C THR A 48 -5.60 -22.60 9.41
N ASP A 49 -5.14 -21.88 8.39
CA ASP A 49 -5.73 -20.61 7.97
C ASP A 49 -6.37 -20.66 6.56
N GLY A 50 -6.18 -21.75 5.83
CA GLY A 50 -6.68 -21.92 4.46
C GLY A 50 -5.84 -21.24 3.38
N TYR A 51 -4.77 -20.53 3.75
CA TYR A 51 -3.83 -19.88 2.83
C TYR A 51 -2.46 -19.69 3.48
N ARG A 52 -1.46 -19.47 2.62
CA ARG A 52 -0.08 -19.18 3.09
C ARG A 52 0.18 -17.69 3.11
N ALA A 53 0.65 -17.19 4.24
CA ALA A 53 1.06 -15.80 4.40
C ALA A 53 2.04 -15.63 5.56
N VAL A 54 2.79 -14.54 5.51
CA VAL A 54 3.58 -14.05 6.64
C VAL A 54 2.93 -12.77 7.14
N GLN A 55 2.57 -12.76 8.41
CA GLN A 55 2.08 -11.57 9.09
C GLN A 55 3.25 -10.85 9.72
N VAL A 56 3.39 -9.57 9.41
CA VAL A 56 4.44 -8.71 9.93
C VAL A 56 3.89 -7.51 10.67
N THR A 57 4.67 -7.00 11.59
CA THR A 57 4.41 -5.72 12.26
C THR A 57 5.60 -4.79 12.12
N PHE A 58 5.37 -3.49 12.12
CA PHE A 58 6.42 -2.48 12.02
C PHE A 58 6.22 -1.35 13.01
N GLY A 59 7.29 -0.59 13.24
CA GLY A 59 7.28 0.56 14.14
C GLY A 59 7.08 0.16 15.60
N GLU A 60 6.80 1.17 16.42
CA GLU A 60 6.58 1.02 17.86
C GLU A 60 5.31 1.73 18.28
N VAL A 61 4.62 1.16 19.24
CA VAL A 61 3.42 1.72 19.86
C VAL A 61 3.57 1.72 21.37
N LYS A 62 3.12 2.79 22.00
CA LYS A 62 3.07 2.86 23.47
C LYS A 62 2.17 1.74 24.01
N ALA A 63 2.65 1.03 25.02
CA ALA A 63 1.93 -0.10 25.62
C ALA A 63 0.48 0.26 26.06
N SER A 64 0.26 1.49 26.51
CA SER A 64 -1.07 1.99 26.90
C SER A 64 -2.08 2.07 25.75
N ARG A 65 -1.62 2.02 24.49
CA ARG A 65 -2.48 2.05 23.29
C ARG A 65 -2.73 0.67 22.67
N VAL A 66 -2.10 -0.35 23.22
CA VAL A 66 -2.25 -1.73 22.74
C VAL A 66 -3.39 -2.38 23.50
N THR A 67 -4.37 -2.93 22.78
CA THR A 67 -5.48 -3.68 23.39
C THR A 67 -4.96 -4.98 23.98
N LYS A 68 -5.66 -5.53 24.99
CA LYS A 68 -5.28 -6.81 25.65
C LYS A 68 -5.17 -7.97 24.66
N ALA A 69 -6.06 -8.01 23.65
CA ALA A 69 -6.04 -9.03 22.59
C ALA A 69 -4.75 -8.95 21.76
N LEU A 70 -4.39 -7.75 21.26
CA LEU A 70 -3.16 -7.54 20.50
C LEU A 70 -1.91 -7.78 21.36
N ALA A 71 -1.93 -7.36 22.62
CA ALA A 71 -0.82 -7.63 23.53
C ALA A 71 -0.56 -9.14 23.70
N GLY A 72 -1.64 -9.94 23.80
CA GLY A 72 -1.53 -11.39 23.82
C GLY A 72 -0.96 -11.97 22.53
N HIS A 73 -1.36 -11.45 21.38
CA HIS A 73 -0.86 -11.86 20.07
C HIS A 73 0.64 -11.59 19.93
N PHE A 74 1.10 -10.38 20.23
CA PHE A 74 2.53 -10.03 20.21
C PHE A 74 3.35 -10.83 21.22
N LYS A 75 2.81 -11.07 22.42
CA LYS A 75 3.45 -11.90 23.44
C LYS A 75 3.65 -13.33 22.96
N LYS A 76 2.65 -13.92 22.29
CA LYS A 76 2.77 -15.27 21.69
C LYS A 76 3.88 -15.34 20.66
N ALA A 77 4.06 -14.29 19.85
CA ALA A 77 5.12 -14.18 18.85
C ALA A 77 6.50 -13.81 19.44
N GLY A 78 6.57 -13.39 20.70
CA GLY A 78 7.80 -12.92 21.34
C GLY A 78 8.34 -11.59 20.80
N VAL A 79 7.48 -10.76 20.17
CA VAL A 79 7.88 -9.51 19.56
C VAL A 79 7.27 -8.30 20.25
N ALA A 80 7.94 -7.15 20.18
CA ALA A 80 7.39 -5.90 20.66
C ALA A 80 6.20 -5.45 19.79
N ALA A 81 5.20 -4.83 20.43
CA ALA A 81 4.01 -4.36 19.73
C ALA A 81 4.34 -3.29 18.67
N GLY A 82 3.87 -3.53 17.45
CA GLY A 82 4.01 -2.58 16.36
C GLY A 82 2.73 -1.80 16.10
N LYS A 83 2.80 -0.86 15.17
CA LYS A 83 1.73 0.07 14.85
C LYS A 83 0.57 -0.60 14.11
N GLU A 84 0.89 -1.45 13.18
CA GLU A 84 -0.09 -2.16 12.34
C GLU A 84 0.40 -3.59 12.09
N LEU A 85 -0.55 -4.47 11.77
CA LEU A 85 -0.31 -5.82 11.31
C LEU A 85 -0.68 -5.89 9.83
N VAL A 86 0.25 -6.37 9.01
CA VAL A 86 0.06 -6.53 7.56
C VAL A 86 0.45 -7.94 7.17
N GLU A 87 -0.26 -8.50 6.21
CA GLU A 87 0.00 -9.85 5.72
C GLU A 87 0.49 -9.80 4.27
N PHE A 88 1.56 -10.54 4.01
CA PHE A 88 2.04 -10.81 2.67
C PHE A 88 1.73 -12.25 2.33
N ARG A 89 0.91 -12.46 1.30
CA ARG A 89 0.62 -13.81 0.81
C ARG A 89 1.84 -14.38 0.09
N LEU A 90 2.16 -15.62 0.38
CA LEU A 90 3.30 -16.32 -0.19
C LEU A 90 2.85 -17.32 -1.25
N SER A 91 3.67 -17.41 -2.31
CA SER A 91 3.54 -18.46 -3.31
C SER A 91 4.02 -19.82 -2.77
N GLU A 92 3.72 -20.88 -3.50
CA GLU A 92 4.21 -22.23 -3.14
C GLU A 92 5.75 -22.24 -3.18
N GLY A 93 6.35 -22.78 -2.12
CA GLY A 93 7.81 -22.84 -1.96
C GLY A 93 8.45 -21.64 -1.28
N GLU A 94 7.75 -20.51 -1.14
CA GLU A 94 8.25 -19.35 -0.40
C GLU A 94 7.98 -19.48 1.10
N GLY A 95 8.85 -18.89 1.92
CA GLY A 95 8.62 -18.68 3.35
C GLY A 95 8.94 -19.85 4.28
N ALA A 96 9.60 -20.91 3.78
CA ALA A 96 10.04 -22.03 4.61
C ALA A 96 11.10 -21.62 5.67
N GLU A 97 11.80 -20.54 5.42
CA GLU A 97 12.87 -20.02 6.28
C GLU A 97 12.36 -19.08 7.39
N PHE A 98 11.09 -18.68 7.33
CA PHE A 98 10.55 -17.70 8.25
C PHE A 98 10.09 -18.34 9.56
N ALA A 99 10.38 -17.65 10.66
CA ALA A 99 9.90 -17.99 12.00
C ALA A 99 9.34 -16.74 12.69
N PRO A 100 8.36 -16.87 13.59
CA PRO A 100 7.93 -15.77 14.42
C PRO A 100 9.13 -15.16 15.19
N GLY A 101 9.19 -13.83 15.26
CA GLY A 101 10.30 -13.10 15.86
C GLY A 101 11.44 -12.71 14.92
N VAL A 102 11.52 -13.27 13.72
CA VAL A 102 12.52 -12.87 12.72
C VAL A 102 12.20 -11.47 12.20
N GLU A 103 13.26 -10.70 11.90
CA GLU A 103 13.16 -9.36 11.33
C GLU A 103 13.46 -9.37 9.84
N LEU A 104 12.54 -8.81 9.07
CA LEU A 104 12.74 -8.53 7.66
C LEU A 104 13.28 -7.11 7.50
N LYS A 105 14.41 -6.96 6.82
CA LYS A 105 15.10 -5.69 6.60
C LYS A 105 15.10 -5.32 5.11
N VAL A 106 15.41 -4.06 4.82
CA VAL A 106 15.44 -3.53 3.45
C VAL A 106 16.48 -4.22 2.56
N ASP A 107 17.47 -4.84 3.16
CA ASP A 107 18.54 -5.56 2.44
C ASP A 107 18.03 -6.68 1.53
N MET A 108 16.81 -7.20 1.83
CA MET A 108 16.16 -8.19 0.96
C MET A 108 15.88 -7.70 -0.46
N PHE A 109 15.92 -6.38 -0.69
CA PHE A 109 15.69 -5.77 -2.00
C PHE A 109 16.98 -5.40 -2.75
N ASN A 110 18.17 -5.68 -2.22
CA ASN A 110 19.45 -5.28 -2.82
C ASN A 110 19.64 -5.77 -4.27
N ASP A 111 19.17 -6.99 -4.56
CA ASP A 111 19.25 -7.60 -5.89
C ASP A 111 18.03 -7.31 -6.79
N ILE A 112 17.05 -6.56 -6.28
CA ILE A 112 15.79 -6.29 -6.96
C ILE A 112 15.86 -4.93 -7.65
N LYS A 113 15.63 -4.91 -8.98
CA LYS A 113 15.69 -3.68 -9.78
C LYS A 113 14.45 -2.80 -9.65
N ALA A 114 13.30 -3.39 -9.40
CA ALA A 114 12.03 -2.69 -9.32
C ALA A 114 11.11 -3.34 -8.29
N VAL A 115 10.33 -2.52 -7.59
CA VAL A 115 9.35 -2.96 -6.59
C VAL A 115 8.00 -2.31 -6.87
N ASP A 116 6.93 -3.04 -6.58
CA ASP A 116 5.59 -2.49 -6.58
C ASP A 116 5.29 -1.84 -5.22
N VAL A 117 4.70 -0.66 -5.23
CA VAL A 117 4.38 0.09 -4.01
C VAL A 117 2.88 0.31 -3.91
N MET A 118 2.30 -0.20 -2.83
CA MET A 118 0.89 0.01 -2.50
C MET A 118 0.76 1.02 -1.36
N GLY A 119 -0.22 1.90 -1.46
CA GLY A 119 -0.49 2.87 -0.41
C GLY A 119 -1.83 3.56 -0.58
N THR A 120 -2.29 4.19 0.49
CA THR A 120 -3.49 5.02 0.46
C THR A 120 -3.10 6.46 0.16
N SER A 121 -3.63 7.00 -0.93
CA SER A 121 -3.38 8.40 -1.29
C SER A 121 -4.03 9.36 -0.29
N MET A 122 -3.46 10.56 -0.21
CA MET A 122 -4.02 11.63 0.62
C MET A 122 -5.45 11.97 0.19
N GLY A 123 -6.36 12.08 1.15
CA GLY A 123 -7.75 12.48 0.89
C GLY A 123 -7.83 13.85 0.21
N LYS A 124 -8.76 13.99 -0.75
CA LYS A 124 -9.01 15.23 -1.50
C LYS A 124 -10.25 15.98 -1.02
N GLY A 125 -10.86 15.50 0.05
CA GLY A 125 -12.13 16.01 0.54
C GLY A 125 -13.30 15.73 -0.40
N PHE A 126 -14.40 16.43 -0.22
CA PHE A 126 -15.52 16.38 -1.15
C PHE A 126 -15.16 17.08 -2.44
N ALA A 127 -15.24 16.39 -3.56
CA ALA A 127 -14.88 16.92 -4.87
C ALA A 127 -16.05 16.79 -5.84
N GLY A 128 -16.38 17.88 -6.52
CA GLY A 128 -17.39 17.90 -7.56
C GLY A 128 -16.93 17.13 -8.82
N TRP A 129 -17.85 16.88 -9.72
CA TRP A 129 -17.66 16.07 -10.93
C TRP A 129 -16.44 16.47 -11.77
N GLN A 130 -16.20 17.76 -11.95
CA GLN A 130 -15.06 18.23 -12.73
C GLN A 130 -13.73 17.86 -12.08
N LYS A 131 -13.61 18.05 -10.76
CA LYS A 131 -12.37 17.75 -10.03
C LYS A 131 -12.17 16.24 -9.84
N ARG A 132 -13.24 15.50 -9.56
CA ARG A 132 -13.16 14.07 -9.24
C ARG A 132 -12.98 13.21 -10.48
N HIS A 133 -13.68 13.54 -11.58
CA HIS A 133 -13.79 12.71 -12.77
C HIS A 133 -13.33 13.41 -14.06
N ASN A 134 -12.85 14.65 -13.96
CA ASN A 134 -12.38 15.46 -15.08
C ASN A 134 -13.47 15.73 -16.16
N PHE A 135 -14.73 15.88 -15.76
CA PHE A 135 -15.79 16.27 -16.68
C PHE A 135 -15.60 17.71 -17.16
N GLY A 136 -15.95 17.97 -18.44
CA GLY A 136 -15.76 19.27 -19.06
C GLY A 136 -16.68 20.38 -18.52
N GLY A 137 -17.84 20.00 -17.95
CA GLY A 137 -18.85 20.97 -17.52
C GLY A 137 -19.62 21.59 -18.68
N GLY A 138 -20.42 22.61 -18.39
CA GLY A 138 -21.17 23.38 -19.37
C GLY A 138 -20.42 24.62 -19.86
N ARG A 139 -20.97 25.28 -20.87
CA ARG A 139 -20.43 26.54 -21.41
C ARG A 139 -20.51 27.65 -20.37
N ALA A 140 -19.56 28.59 -20.40
CA ALA A 140 -19.55 29.76 -19.50
C ALA A 140 -20.63 30.81 -19.89
N SER A 141 -21.05 30.85 -21.15
CA SER A 141 -22.01 31.81 -21.73
C SER A 141 -22.94 31.12 -22.72
N HIS A 142 -23.51 31.87 -23.67
CA HIS A 142 -24.45 31.37 -24.71
C HIS A 142 -25.74 30.76 -24.12
N GLY A 143 -26.34 31.48 -23.15
CA GLY A 143 -27.62 31.06 -22.54
C GLY A 143 -27.51 30.02 -21.44
N ASN A 144 -26.29 29.59 -21.07
CA ASN A 144 -26.11 28.67 -19.94
C ASN A 144 -26.32 29.42 -18.62
N SER A 145 -27.24 28.91 -17.81
CA SER A 145 -27.60 29.43 -16.49
C SER A 145 -27.51 28.28 -15.47
N LEU A 146 -26.84 28.48 -14.34
CA LEU A 146 -26.73 27.52 -13.21
C LEU A 146 -26.06 26.16 -13.51
N SER A 147 -25.77 25.81 -14.77
CA SER A 147 -25.30 24.49 -15.20
C SER A 147 -23.82 24.46 -15.59
N HIS A 148 -23.02 25.43 -15.14
CA HIS A 148 -21.62 25.56 -15.55
C HIS A 148 -20.73 24.40 -15.09
N ARG A 149 -20.99 23.86 -13.93
CA ARG A 149 -20.16 22.78 -13.32
C ARG A 149 -20.90 21.45 -13.18
N MET A 150 -21.95 21.27 -13.97
CA MET A 150 -22.73 20.04 -13.99
C MET A 150 -22.01 18.92 -14.78
N PRO A 151 -22.26 17.65 -14.46
CA PRO A 151 -21.60 16.53 -15.14
C PRO A 151 -21.96 16.41 -16.64
N GLY A 152 -23.14 16.87 -17.04
CA GLY A 152 -23.69 16.61 -18.38
C GLY A 152 -24.17 15.17 -18.52
N SER A 153 -23.90 14.56 -19.66
CA SER A 153 -24.19 13.13 -19.85
C SER A 153 -23.30 12.29 -18.96
N ILE A 154 -23.90 11.38 -18.18
CA ILE A 154 -23.19 10.48 -17.26
C ILE A 154 -23.12 9.05 -17.75
N GLY A 155 -23.64 8.75 -18.93
CA GLY A 155 -23.59 7.41 -19.48
C GLY A 155 -24.68 7.15 -20.52
N GLN A 156 -24.85 5.87 -20.86
CA GLN A 156 -25.83 5.43 -21.87
C GLN A 156 -26.58 4.19 -21.37
N ARG A 157 -27.87 4.13 -21.69
CA ARG A 157 -28.79 3.12 -21.20
C ARG A 157 -28.51 1.71 -21.73
N GLN A 158 -28.51 1.51 -23.04
CA GLN A 158 -28.46 0.17 -23.64
C GLN A 158 -27.02 -0.30 -23.88
N SER A 159 -26.28 0.37 -24.71
CA SER A 159 -24.90 0.05 -25.02
C SER A 159 -24.03 1.30 -24.92
N PRO A 160 -23.02 1.31 -24.06
CA PRO A 160 -22.42 0.21 -23.26
C PRO A 160 -23.14 -0.11 -21.95
N GLY A 161 -24.23 0.53 -21.59
CA GLY A 161 -24.96 0.30 -20.32
C GLY A 161 -24.21 0.76 -19.07
N LYS A 162 -23.14 1.56 -19.24
CA LYS A 162 -22.29 2.06 -18.16
C LYS A 162 -22.72 3.47 -17.77
N VAL A 163 -22.92 3.68 -16.48
CA VAL A 163 -23.20 4.98 -15.87
C VAL A 163 -22.08 5.29 -14.87
N TRP A 164 -21.67 6.56 -14.81
CA TRP A 164 -20.62 7.06 -13.91
C TRP A 164 -21.09 7.15 -12.46
#